data_f87aa94bd7dcce049d08ee35ffe6a9ac
#
_entry.id   f87aa94bd7dcce049d08ee35ffe6a9ac
#
_cell.length_a   1.000
_cell.length_b   1.000
_cell.length_c   1.000
_cell.angle_alpha   90.00
_cell.angle_beta   90.00
_cell.angle_gamma   90.00
#
_symmetry.space_group_name_H-M   'P 1'
#
loop_
_entity.id
_entity.type
_entity.pdbx_description
1 polymer ?
#
loop_
_entity_poly.entity_id
_entity_poly.type
_entity_poly.pdbx_seq_one_letter_code
_entity_poly.pdbx_strand_id
1 'polypeptide(L)'
;SGYTEEALFNLYDQMIALDTFGFIGIERKKIIKTGESEKKLQALIGLSCIKESVQKIKAYALMNKDNAALNLHMCFLGNPGSGKTEVARHVANILYENNILPSNKFIEVDRSGLVSQYFGATAEKTSQVIKKAIGGVLFIDEAYALGNNANEVGISDYGKEAIDTLV
;
A
#
# COMPACT_ATOMS: atom_id res chain seq x y z
N SER A 1 -7.44 7.85 32.66
CA SER A 1 -8.66 8.24 31.95
C SER A 1 -8.29 8.33 30.47
N GLY A 2 -8.49 7.20 29.77
CA GLY A 2 -8.27 7.13 28.32
C GLY A 2 -9.50 7.69 27.60
N TYR A 3 -9.26 8.36 26.49
CA TYR A 3 -10.33 8.72 25.56
C TYR A 3 -10.96 7.44 25.02
N THR A 4 -12.29 7.41 24.92
CA THR A 4 -12.98 6.29 24.27
C THR A 4 -12.66 6.30 22.78
N GLU A 5 -12.66 5.13 22.13
CA GLU A 5 -12.43 5.00 20.69
C GLU A 5 -13.32 5.93 19.85
N GLU A 6 -14.57 6.10 20.27
CA GLU A 6 -15.54 7.00 19.67
C GLU A 6 -15.11 8.48 19.78
N ALA A 7 -14.50 8.87 20.91
CA ALA A 7 -13.97 10.22 21.10
C ALA A 7 -12.74 10.49 20.24
N LEU A 8 -11.86 9.51 20.07
CA LEU A 8 -10.70 9.60 19.17
C LEU A 8 -11.15 9.64 17.69
N PHE A 9 -12.18 8.89 17.34
CA PHE A 9 -12.74 8.87 16.00
C PHE A 9 -13.39 10.22 15.66
N ASN A 10 -14.16 10.79 16.58
CA ASN A 10 -14.76 12.12 16.43
C ASN A 10 -13.70 13.23 16.39
N LEU A 11 -12.64 13.12 17.18
CA LEU A 11 -11.51 14.06 17.15
C LEU A 11 -10.78 14.01 15.81
N TYR A 12 -10.57 12.81 15.28
CA TYR A 12 -9.96 12.59 13.97
C TYR A 12 -10.84 13.15 12.82
N ASP A 13 -12.16 12.94 12.90
CA ASP A 13 -13.11 13.50 11.93
C ASP A 13 -13.18 15.04 12.03
N GLN A 14 -13.07 15.63 13.22
CA GLN A 14 -13.01 17.09 13.43
C GLN A 14 -11.67 17.66 12.91
N MET A 15 -10.55 16.97 13.11
CA MET A 15 -9.25 17.39 12.57
C MET A 15 -9.24 17.38 11.03
N ILE A 16 -9.89 16.41 10.41
CA ILE A 16 -10.05 16.36 8.95
C ILE A 16 -10.97 17.49 8.47
N ALA A 17 -12.04 17.80 9.20
CA ALA A 17 -13.00 18.85 8.85
C ALA A 17 -12.44 20.27 9.01
N LEU A 18 -11.48 20.46 9.91
CA LEU A 18 -10.92 21.79 10.25
C LEU A 18 -9.72 22.20 9.39
N ASP A 19 -9.22 21.31 8.51
CA ASP A 19 -8.08 21.56 7.60
C ASP A 19 -6.87 22.24 8.29
N THR A 20 -6.67 21.95 9.59
CA THR A 20 -5.76 22.69 10.47
C THR A 20 -4.29 22.40 10.14
N PHE A 21 -4.00 21.42 9.26
CA PHE A 21 -2.64 21.00 8.90
C PHE A 21 -2.36 20.95 7.40
N GLY A 22 -3.18 21.58 6.54
CA GLY A 22 -2.97 21.53 5.11
C GLY A 22 -3.11 20.12 4.51
N PHE A 23 -3.72 19.21 5.25
CA PHE A 23 -4.22 17.95 4.70
C PHE A 23 -5.48 18.28 3.93
N ILE A 24 -5.36 18.39 2.62
CA ILE A 24 -6.48 18.49 1.69
C ILE A 24 -7.53 17.49 2.13
N GLY A 25 -8.70 17.99 2.52
CA GLY A 25 -9.79 17.18 3.05
C GLY A 25 -10.00 15.95 2.18
N ILE A 26 -9.71 14.78 2.70
CA ILE A 26 -10.13 13.54 2.07
C ILE A 26 -11.63 13.49 2.33
N GLU A 27 -12.43 14.05 1.41
CA GLU A 27 -13.87 13.78 1.42
C GLU A 27 -14.02 12.27 1.51
N ARG A 28 -14.51 11.78 2.63
CA ARG A 28 -14.97 10.39 2.73
C ARG A 28 -16.15 10.27 1.76
N LYS A 29 -15.86 10.03 0.49
CA LYS A 29 -16.84 9.49 -0.41
C LYS A 29 -17.39 8.26 0.27
N LYS A 30 -18.69 8.29 0.62
CA LYS A 30 -19.42 7.16 1.19
C LYS A 30 -19.15 5.97 0.28
N ILE A 31 -18.25 5.07 0.72
CA ILE A 31 -17.81 3.96 -0.12
C ILE A 31 -19.02 3.05 -0.23
N ILE A 32 -19.63 3.04 -1.39
CA ILE A 32 -20.65 2.07 -1.73
C ILE A 32 -19.91 0.74 -1.80
N LYS A 33 -20.16 -0.14 -0.86
CA LYS A 33 -19.62 -1.52 -0.85
C LYS A 33 -20.21 -2.25 -2.05
N THR A 34 -19.60 -2.08 -3.20
CA THR A 34 -20.14 -2.68 -4.43
C THR A 34 -19.77 -4.15 -4.57
N GLY A 35 -18.70 -4.61 -3.89
CA GLY A 35 -18.12 -5.95 -4.11
C GLY A 35 -17.68 -6.16 -5.57
N GLU A 36 -17.53 -5.08 -6.31
CA GLU A 36 -17.24 -5.11 -7.74
C GLU A 36 -15.82 -5.64 -7.99
N SER A 37 -14.86 -5.21 -7.19
CA SER A 37 -13.47 -5.67 -7.32
C SER A 37 -13.35 -7.16 -6.99
N GLU A 38 -14.13 -7.65 -6.04
CA GLU A 38 -14.17 -9.07 -5.72
C GLU A 38 -14.78 -9.89 -6.88
N LYS A 39 -15.87 -9.39 -7.50
CA LYS A 39 -16.45 -10.02 -8.69
C LYS A 39 -15.46 -10.04 -9.86
N LYS A 40 -14.72 -8.96 -10.08
CA LYS A 40 -13.69 -8.88 -11.11
C LYS A 40 -12.57 -9.89 -10.85
N LEU A 41 -12.09 -10.01 -9.61
CA LEU A 41 -11.11 -11.02 -9.24
C LEU A 41 -11.64 -12.44 -9.46
N GLN A 42 -12.89 -12.70 -9.09
CA GLN A 42 -13.51 -14.02 -9.28
C GLN A 42 -13.70 -14.37 -10.76
N ALA A 43 -13.90 -13.38 -11.62
CA ALA A 43 -14.05 -13.56 -13.06
C ALA A 43 -12.73 -13.91 -13.78
N LEU A 44 -11.57 -13.66 -13.17
CA LEU A 44 -10.28 -14.08 -13.74
C LEU A 44 -10.23 -15.61 -13.85
N ILE A 45 -9.80 -16.10 -15.00
CA ILE A 45 -9.72 -17.54 -15.26
C ILE A 45 -8.53 -18.13 -14.47
N GLY A 46 -8.77 -19.25 -13.80
CA GLY A 46 -7.77 -19.89 -12.94
C GLY A 46 -7.56 -19.14 -11.62
N LEU A 47 -6.32 -19.15 -11.12
CA LEU A 47 -5.89 -18.42 -9.92
C LEU A 47 -6.67 -18.79 -8.62
N SER A 48 -7.21 -20.03 -8.52
CA SER A 48 -7.99 -20.49 -7.36
C SER A 48 -7.26 -20.26 -6.04
N CYS A 49 -5.98 -20.63 -5.97
CA CYS A 49 -5.13 -20.43 -4.80
C CYS A 49 -4.99 -18.95 -4.41
N ILE A 50 -4.88 -18.06 -5.42
CA ILE A 50 -4.79 -16.61 -5.19
C ILE A 50 -6.13 -16.08 -4.67
N LYS A 51 -7.25 -16.52 -5.25
CA LYS A 51 -8.59 -16.13 -4.83
C LYS A 51 -8.84 -16.51 -3.36
N GLU A 52 -8.46 -17.72 -2.97
CA GLU A 52 -8.53 -18.16 -1.57
C GLU A 52 -7.62 -17.32 -0.65
N SER A 53 -6.40 -17.01 -1.10
CA SER A 53 -5.47 -16.17 -0.34
C SER A 53 -6.01 -14.77 -0.13
N VAL A 54 -6.62 -14.16 -1.15
CA VAL A 54 -7.25 -12.84 -1.05
C VAL A 54 -8.42 -12.86 -0.07
N GLN A 55 -9.23 -13.91 -0.06
CA GLN A 55 -10.31 -14.06 0.94
C GLN A 55 -9.78 -14.16 2.37
N LYS A 56 -8.68 -14.88 2.58
CA LYS A 56 -8.02 -14.97 3.89
C LYS A 56 -7.46 -13.60 4.33
N ILE A 57 -6.80 -12.87 3.41
CA ILE A 57 -6.30 -11.52 3.68
C ILE A 57 -7.44 -10.58 4.06
N LYS A 58 -8.54 -10.61 3.29
CA LYS A 58 -9.74 -9.82 3.60
C LYS A 58 -10.29 -10.15 4.98
N ALA A 59 -10.47 -11.42 5.29
CA ALA A 59 -10.97 -11.87 6.59
C ALA A 59 -10.06 -11.43 7.74
N TYR A 60 -8.74 -11.63 7.60
CA TYR A 60 -7.74 -11.19 8.56
C TYR A 60 -7.79 -9.67 8.80
N ALA A 61 -7.83 -8.89 7.72
CA ALA A 61 -7.87 -7.45 7.81
C ALA A 61 -9.18 -6.93 8.44
N LEU A 62 -10.32 -7.57 8.16
CA LEU A 62 -11.60 -7.22 8.80
C LEU A 62 -11.63 -7.56 10.29
N MET A 63 -11.05 -8.69 10.69
CA MET A 63 -10.98 -9.09 12.11
C MET A 63 -10.05 -8.20 12.93
N ASN A 64 -9.05 -7.58 12.29
CA ASN A 64 -8.04 -6.74 12.93
C ASN A 64 -8.17 -5.27 12.55
N LYS A 65 -9.30 -4.84 12.02
CA LYS A 65 -9.50 -3.51 11.48
C LYS A 65 -9.23 -2.39 12.50
N ASP A 66 -9.56 -2.65 13.75
CA ASP A 66 -9.40 -1.69 14.86
C ASP A 66 -8.01 -1.79 15.52
N ASN A 67 -7.15 -2.68 15.00
CA ASN A 67 -5.78 -2.81 15.50
C ASN A 67 -4.86 -1.82 14.78
N ALA A 68 -4.35 -0.83 15.51
CA ALA A 68 -3.41 0.16 15.00
C ALA A 68 -2.10 -0.44 14.45
N ALA A 69 -1.76 -1.66 14.85
CA ALA A 69 -0.58 -2.40 14.39
C ALA A 69 -0.90 -3.39 13.25
N LEU A 70 -2.03 -3.21 12.54
CA LEU A 70 -2.38 -4.07 11.42
C LEU A 70 -1.32 -4.01 10.32
N ASN A 71 -0.59 -5.10 10.15
CA ASN A 71 0.42 -5.24 9.10
C ASN A 71 -0.18 -5.95 7.89
N LEU A 72 -0.23 -5.25 6.76
CA LEU A 72 -0.74 -5.74 5.48
C LEU A 72 0.35 -5.78 4.39
N HIS A 73 1.62 -5.88 4.77
CA HIS A 73 2.69 -6.09 3.79
C HIS A 73 2.53 -7.45 3.11
N MET A 74 2.62 -7.45 1.79
CA MET A 74 2.40 -8.64 0.95
C MET A 74 3.50 -8.78 -0.08
N CYS A 75 3.85 -10.02 -0.40
CA CYS A 75 4.76 -10.33 -1.48
C CYS A 75 4.04 -11.16 -2.54
N PHE A 76 4.05 -10.69 -3.78
CA PHE A 76 3.46 -11.37 -4.94
C PHE A 76 4.55 -12.07 -5.73
N LEU A 77 4.59 -13.40 -5.64
CA LEU A 77 5.57 -14.25 -6.33
C LEU A 77 4.97 -14.87 -7.58
N GLY A 78 5.74 -14.93 -8.64
CA GLY A 78 5.32 -15.55 -9.90
C GLY A 78 6.16 -15.09 -11.09
N ASN A 79 6.02 -15.78 -12.21
CA ASN A 79 6.74 -15.48 -13.45
C ASN A 79 6.39 -14.09 -14.00
N PRO A 80 7.26 -13.46 -14.79
CA PRO A 80 6.92 -12.27 -15.54
C PRO A 80 5.64 -12.47 -16.37
N GLY A 81 4.78 -11.45 -16.43
CA GLY A 81 3.52 -11.52 -17.18
C GLY A 81 2.41 -12.37 -16.54
N SER A 82 2.60 -12.88 -15.32
CA SER A 82 1.57 -13.69 -14.63
C SER A 82 0.42 -12.88 -14.01
N GLY A 83 0.38 -11.57 -14.20
CA GLY A 83 -0.69 -10.70 -13.70
C GLY A 83 -0.53 -10.27 -12.24
N LYS A 84 0.68 -10.30 -11.67
CA LYS A 84 0.96 -9.90 -10.27
C LYS A 84 0.42 -8.51 -9.94
N THR A 85 0.75 -7.54 -10.78
CA THR A 85 0.30 -6.13 -10.62
C THR A 85 -1.22 -6.02 -10.64
N GLU A 86 -1.88 -6.75 -11.54
CA GLU A 86 -3.35 -6.74 -11.66
C GLU A 86 -4.01 -7.33 -10.40
N VAL A 87 -3.48 -8.44 -9.91
CA VAL A 87 -3.94 -9.05 -8.65
C VAL A 87 -3.73 -8.09 -7.47
N ALA A 88 -2.56 -7.44 -7.38
CA ALA A 88 -2.27 -6.47 -6.32
C ALA A 88 -3.25 -5.29 -6.37
N ARG A 89 -3.60 -4.81 -7.56
CA ARG A 89 -4.59 -3.75 -7.77
C ARG A 89 -5.99 -4.19 -7.34
N HIS A 90 -6.39 -5.42 -7.62
CA HIS A 90 -7.66 -5.97 -7.14
C HIS A 90 -7.68 -6.08 -5.61
N VAL A 91 -6.59 -6.55 -4.99
CA VAL A 91 -6.46 -6.61 -3.53
C VAL A 91 -6.61 -5.23 -2.91
N ALA A 92 -5.91 -4.22 -3.43
CA ALA A 92 -6.00 -2.84 -2.94
C ALA A 92 -7.44 -2.32 -2.99
N ASN A 93 -8.14 -2.54 -4.11
CA ASN A 93 -9.53 -2.14 -4.27
C ASN A 93 -10.47 -2.88 -3.30
N ILE A 94 -10.26 -4.20 -3.10
CA ILE A 94 -11.05 -4.98 -2.14
C ILE A 94 -10.85 -4.44 -0.71
N LEU A 95 -9.62 -4.13 -0.32
CA LEU A 95 -9.33 -3.55 1.00
C LEU A 95 -9.99 -2.17 1.17
N TYR A 96 -9.96 -1.34 0.13
CA TYR A 96 -10.64 -0.06 0.12
C TYR A 96 -12.16 -0.21 0.18
N GLU A 97 -12.78 -1.05 -0.65
CA GLU A 97 -14.23 -1.30 -0.67
C GLU A 97 -14.75 -1.83 0.69
N ASN A 98 -13.90 -2.48 1.48
CA ASN A 98 -14.22 -2.96 2.82
C ASN A 98 -13.84 -1.96 3.94
N ASN A 99 -13.50 -0.71 3.60
CA ASN A 99 -13.09 0.35 4.53
C ASN A 99 -11.89 -0.04 5.43
N ILE A 100 -10.98 -0.87 4.92
CA ILE A 100 -9.72 -1.22 5.59
C ILE A 100 -8.67 -0.17 5.24
N LEU A 101 -8.64 0.26 3.96
CA LEU A 101 -7.81 1.38 3.52
C LEU A 101 -8.67 2.64 3.40
N PRO A 102 -8.17 3.80 3.84
CA PRO A 102 -8.88 5.08 3.73
C PRO A 102 -8.95 5.63 2.31
N SER A 103 -8.07 5.17 1.40
CA SER A 103 -7.99 5.65 0.02
C SER A 103 -7.79 4.50 -0.96
N ASN A 104 -8.33 4.65 -2.19
CA ASN A 104 -8.09 3.73 -3.29
C ASN A 104 -6.82 4.03 -4.09
N LYS A 105 -5.93 4.84 -3.55
CA LYS A 105 -4.66 5.13 -4.21
C LYS A 105 -3.87 3.85 -4.41
N PHE A 106 -3.37 3.65 -5.61
CA PHE A 106 -2.45 2.58 -5.96
C PHE A 106 -1.26 3.20 -6.68
N ILE A 107 -0.14 3.32 -5.97
CA ILE A 107 1.10 3.88 -6.50
C ILE A 107 1.99 2.72 -6.91
N GLU A 108 2.26 2.63 -8.20
CA GLU A 108 3.13 1.61 -8.78
C GLU A 108 4.48 2.24 -9.12
N VAL A 109 5.54 1.63 -8.64
CA VAL A 109 6.92 2.06 -8.87
C VAL A 109 7.83 0.85 -9.07
N ASP A 110 8.91 1.06 -9.78
CA ASP A 110 10.05 0.15 -9.88
C ASP A 110 11.27 0.71 -9.13
N ARG A 111 12.43 0.06 -9.25
CA ARG A 111 13.69 0.56 -8.70
C ARG A 111 13.97 2.00 -9.14
N SER A 112 13.72 2.34 -10.39
CA SER A 112 14.02 3.67 -10.95
C SER A 112 13.15 4.76 -10.32
N GLY A 113 11.94 4.42 -9.91
CA GLY A 113 11.01 5.31 -9.20
C GLY A 113 11.45 5.62 -7.76
N LEU A 114 12.20 4.74 -7.12
CA LEU A 114 12.66 4.88 -5.73
C LEU A 114 14.08 5.42 -5.64
N VAL A 115 14.99 4.88 -6.44
CA VAL A 115 16.41 5.19 -6.40
C VAL A 115 16.71 6.45 -7.22
N SER A 116 17.55 7.33 -6.69
CA SER A 116 18.07 8.50 -7.42
C SER A 116 19.39 8.18 -8.09
N GLN A 117 19.68 8.88 -9.19
CA GLN A 117 21.00 8.88 -9.83
C GLN A 117 22.00 9.80 -9.11
N TYR A 118 21.51 10.70 -8.24
CA TYR A 118 22.34 11.64 -7.51
C TYR A 118 22.61 11.12 -6.09
N PHE A 119 23.86 11.31 -5.65
CA PHE A 119 24.30 10.94 -4.31
C PHE A 119 23.43 11.61 -3.23
N GLY A 120 22.97 10.83 -2.25
CA GLY A 120 22.20 11.32 -1.11
C GLY A 120 20.76 11.76 -1.40
N ALA A 121 20.26 11.58 -2.64
CA ALA A 121 18.89 11.99 -3.00
C ALA A 121 17.89 10.81 -3.02
N THR A 122 18.34 9.59 -2.76
CA THR A 122 17.48 8.39 -2.78
C THR A 122 16.48 8.40 -1.64
N ALA A 123 16.92 8.70 -0.42
CA ALA A 123 16.04 8.75 0.75
C ALA A 123 14.92 9.79 0.58
N GLU A 124 15.25 10.98 0.07
CA GLU A 124 14.23 12.01 -0.19
C GLU A 124 13.23 11.56 -1.27
N LYS A 125 13.73 11.02 -2.39
CA LYS A 125 12.90 10.51 -3.48
C LYS A 125 11.96 9.40 -2.99
N THR A 126 12.50 8.42 -2.25
CA THR A 126 11.71 7.34 -1.65
C THR A 126 10.65 7.88 -0.70
N SER A 127 11.02 8.81 0.19
CA SER A 127 10.07 9.46 1.11
C SER A 127 8.93 10.18 0.40
N GLN A 128 9.22 10.83 -0.73
CA GLN A 128 8.19 11.48 -1.54
C GLN A 128 7.20 10.47 -2.14
N VAL A 129 7.69 9.30 -2.56
CA VAL A 129 6.84 8.20 -3.07
C VAL A 129 5.97 7.64 -1.95
N ILE A 130 6.54 7.40 -0.77
CA ILE A 130 5.81 6.94 0.42
C ILE A 130 4.69 7.92 0.76
N LYS A 131 4.99 9.23 0.83
CA LYS A 131 4.00 10.28 1.12
C LYS A 131 2.83 10.27 0.14
N LYS A 132 3.09 10.03 -1.16
CA LYS A 132 2.02 9.90 -2.17
C LYS A 132 1.14 8.68 -1.95
N ALA A 133 1.70 7.59 -1.43
CA ALA A 133 1.01 6.33 -1.21
C ALA A 133 0.24 6.26 0.12
N ILE A 134 0.49 7.19 1.05
CA ILE A 134 -0.17 7.19 2.36
C ILE A 134 -1.69 7.07 2.21
N GLY A 135 -2.26 6.18 3.00
CA GLY A 135 -3.68 5.84 3.00
C GLY A 135 -4.12 4.87 1.89
N GLY A 136 -3.23 4.50 0.98
CA GLY A 136 -3.47 3.55 -0.09
C GLY A 136 -2.46 2.42 -0.12
N VAL A 137 -2.03 2.03 -1.31
CA VAL A 137 -1.05 0.95 -1.53
C VAL A 137 0.13 1.48 -2.33
N LEU A 138 1.33 1.17 -1.87
CA LEU A 138 2.57 1.27 -2.63
C LEU A 138 2.91 -0.11 -3.17
N PHE A 139 2.87 -0.29 -4.47
CA PHE A 139 3.29 -1.50 -5.17
C PHE A 139 4.67 -1.28 -5.77
N ILE A 140 5.64 -2.08 -5.35
CA ILE A 140 7.00 -2.03 -5.86
C ILE A 140 7.18 -3.22 -6.80
N ASP A 141 7.23 -2.93 -8.10
CA ASP A 141 7.48 -3.97 -9.10
C ASP A 141 8.97 -4.32 -9.11
N GLU A 142 9.26 -5.59 -9.38
CA GLU A 142 10.62 -6.13 -9.40
C GLU A 142 11.44 -5.73 -8.14
N ALA A 143 10.82 -5.77 -6.96
CA ALA A 143 11.44 -5.33 -5.70
C ALA A 143 12.81 -5.98 -5.42
N TYR A 144 13.07 -7.18 -5.96
CA TYR A 144 14.38 -7.84 -5.88
C TYR A 144 15.51 -7.00 -6.52
N ALA A 145 15.19 -6.13 -7.47
CA ALA A 145 16.17 -5.24 -8.09
C ALA A 145 16.74 -4.21 -7.11
N LEU A 146 16.07 -3.93 -6.00
CA LEU A 146 16.60 -3.06 -4.94
C LEU A 146 17.78 -3.70 -4.19
N GLY A 147 17.81 -5.03 -4.09
CA GLY A 147 18.85 -5.77 -3.35
C GLY A 147 20.04 -6.26 -4.18
N ASN A 148 19.99 -6.20 -5.51
CA ASN A 148 20.93 -6.93 -6.38
C ASN A 148 22.30 -6.29 -6.61
N ASN A 149 22.64 -5.14 -6.05
CA ASN A 149 23.92 -4.45 -6.32
C ASN A 149 24.98 -4.63 -5.22
N ALA A 150 24.85 -5.63 -4.35
CA ALA A 150 25.82 -5.87 -3.27
C ALA A 150 27.23 -6.33 -3.74
N ASN A 151 27.43 -6.61 -5.04
CA ASN A 151 28.66 -7.21 -5.55
C ASN A 151 29.54 -6.29 -6.41
N GLU A 152 29.14 -5.05 -6.65
CA GLU A 152 29.99 -4.08 -7.36
C GLU A 152 30.73 -3.20 -6.37
N VAL A 153 32.02 -3.52 -6.20
CA VAL A 153 32.95 -2.76 -5.35
C VAL A 153 33.06 -1.33 -5.85
N GLY A 154 32.50 -0.36 -5.06
CA GLY A 154 32.67 1.07 -5.33
C GLY A 154 31.41 1.81 -5.75
N ILE A 155 30.27 1.15 -5.96
CA ILE A 155 28.99 1.84 -6.21
C ILE A 155 28.21 1.86 -4.89
N SER A 156 27.92 3.08 -4.42
CA SER A 156 27.03 3.31 -3.27
C SER A 156 25.74 2.53 -3.45
N ASP A 157 25.37 1.70 -2.46
CA ASP A 157 24.19 0.81 -2.53
C ASP A 157 22.90 1.65 -2.31
N TYR A 158 22.56 2.45 -3.33
CA TYR A 158 21.36 3.28 -3.32
C TYR A 158 20.08 2.48 -3.17
N GLY A 159 20.08 1.20 -3.56
CA GLY A 159 18.95 0.31 -3.37
C GLY A 159 18.73 0.01 -1.88
N LYS A 160 19.82 -0.18 -1.12
CA LYS A 160 19.76 -0.35 0.32
C LYS A 160 19.23 0.91 1.02
N GLU A 161 19.70 2.10 0.62
CA GLU A 161 19.19 3.38 1.15
C GLU A 161 17.68 3.52 0.92
N ALA A 162 17.17 3.08 -0.24
CA ALA A 162 15.74 3.05 -0.50
C ALA A 162 15.01 2.07 0.43
N ILE A 163 15.54 0.84 0.63
CA ILE A 163 14.97 -0.15 1.54
C ILE A 163 14.95 0.37 2.97
N ASP A 164 16.07 0.93 3.46
CA ASP A 164 16.17 1.48 4.82
C ASP A 164 15.20 2.66 5.05
N THR A 165 14.78 3.34 3.97
CA THR A 165 13.79 4.42 4.03
C THR A 165 12.35 3.88 4.02
N LEU A 166 12.11 2.69 3.45
CA LEU A 166 10.81 2.02 3.38
C LEU A 166 10.43 1.33 4.70
N VAL A 167 11.41 0.94 5.52
CA VAL A 167 11.25 0.21 6.79
C VAL A 167 11.20 1.19 7.96
#